data_21199091d711df4fd2f0b669ed6e15b6
#
_entry.id   21199091d711df4fd2f0b669ed6e15b6
#
_cell.length_a   1.000
_cell.length_b   1.000
_cell.length_c   1.000
_cell.angle_alpha   90.00
_cell.angle_beta   90.00
_cell.angle_gamma   90.00
#
_symmetry.space_group_name_H-M   'P 1'
#
loop_
_entity.id
_entity.type
_entity.pdbx_description
1 polymer ?
#
loop_
_entity_poly.entity_id
_entity_poly.type
_entity_poly.pdbx_seq_one_letter_code
_entity_poly.pdbx_strand_id
1 'polypeptide(L)'
;PLLEGMLGLRMNSLRNELTFRPYFPCSWPSAEVRNIRVGRNRISMTMKREKNITVFRFRNLDSRQMKVTFQPWFPLGTAVSQIKVGNEVRARNVSIEQFTDAPTVEFSLLKPVTVTYRHRGGLAVVPPVPHPVPQQESSGLRFIDERLDGRNWILSVEGKEGFNYELELRDYSSAIKTVQRANISHQEGPKVFLSFTIGGTTGVYQKHVIVCQT
;
A
#
# COMPACT_ATOMS: atom_id res chain seq x y z
N PRO A 1 -14.57 7.20 -7.67
CA PRO A 1 -13.67 6.03 -7.81
C PRO A 1 -12.35 6.21 -7.05
N LEU A 2 -11.61 7.35 -7.24
CA LEU A 2 -10.32 7.58 -6.56
C LEU A 2 -10.47 7.63 -5.03
N LEU A 3 -11.48 8.34 -4.53
CA LEU A 3 -11.71 8.50 -3.09
C LEU A 3 -12.08 7.18 -2.42
N GLU A 4 -12.89 6.35 -3.07
CA GLU A 4 -13.28 5.04 -2.53
C GLU A 4 -12.19 3.99 -2.74
N GLY A 5 -11.54 3.97 -3.90
CA GLY A 5 -10.50 3.00 -4.22
C GLY A 5 -9.21 3.26 -3.43
N MET A 6 -8.52 4.37 -3.69
CA MET A 6 -7.22 4.65 -3.08
C MET A 6 -7.31 5.08 -1.60
N LEU A 7 -8.33 5.85 -1.23
CA LEU A 7 -8.45 6.37 0.12
C LEU A 7 -9.38 5.52 1.01
N GLY A 8 -10.19 4.62 0.44
CA GLY A 8 -11.08 3.76 1.19
C GLY A 8 -12.02 4.56 2.12
N LEU A 9 -12.48 5.74 1.65
CA LEU A 9 -13.31 6.63 2.44
C LEU A 9 -14.76 6.15 2.45
N ARG A 10 -15.30 5.93 3.65
CA ARG A 10 -16.73 5.73 3.88
C ARG A 10 -17.22 6.73 4.94
N MET A 11 -18.28 7.43 4.64
CA MET A 11 -18.75 8.55 5.45
C MET A 11 -20.22 8.36 5.86
N ASN A 12 -20.49 8.53 7.15
CA ASN A 12 -21.84 8.62 7.68
C ASN A 12 -22.07 10.03 8.24
N SER A 13 -22.65 10.91 7.41
CA SER A 13 -22.85 12.32 7.76
C SER A 13 -23.84 12.52 8.90
N LEU A 14 -24.83 11.63 9.07
CA LEU A 14 -25.82 11.72 10.14
C LEU A 14 -25.21 11.44 11.51
N ARG A 15 -24.26 10.52 11.58
CA ARG A 15 -23.57 10.13 12.82
C ARG A 15 -22.25 10.84 13.05
N ASN A 16 -21.80 11.69 12.12
CA ASN A 16 -20.46 12.26 12.10
C ASN A 16 -19.36 11.20 12.23
N GLU A 17 -19.45 10.14 11.41
CA GLU A 17 -18.49 9.05 11.40
C GLU A 17 -17.73 9.00 10.06
N LEU A 18 -16.43 8.77 10.14
CA LEU A 18 -15.55 8.54 9.00
C LEU A 18 -14.83 7.21 9.18
N THR A 19 -14.95 6.31 8.20
CA THR A 19 -14.03 5.21 8.02
C THR A 19 -13.02 5.60 6.95
N PHE A 20 -11.72 5.48 7.27
CA PHE A 20 -10.63 5.86 6.40
C PHE A 20 -9.60 4.72 6.32
N ARG A 21 -9.48 4.10 5.13
CA ARG A 21 -8.60 2.96 4.86
C ARG A 21 -7.66 3.27 3.69
N PRO A 22 -6.71 4.20 3.86
CA PRO A 22 -5.87 4.64 2.76
C PRO A 22 -4.89 3.57 2.31
N TYR A 23 -4.78 3.42 1.00
CA TYR A 23 -3.73 2.69 0.32
C TYR A 23 -2.76 3.70 -0.30
N PHE A 24 -1.70 4.04 0.43
CA PHE A 24 -0.63 4.89 -0.14
C PHE A 24 0.51 4.02 -0.66
N PRO A 25 0.98 4.26 -1.89
CA PRO A 25 2.13 3.54 -2.43
C PRO A 25 3.30 3.51 -1.44
N CYS A 26 3.95 2.36 -1.34
CA CYS A 26 5.08 2.18 -0.42
C CYS A 26 6.27 3.11 -0.72
N SER A 27 6.38 3.57 -1.96
CA SER A 27 7.40 4.52 -2.42
C SER A 27 7.15 5.97 -1.97
N TRP A 28 5.95 6.30 -1.47
CA TRP A 28 5.64 7.67 -1.04
C TRP A 28 6.16 7.93 0.37
N PRO A 29 7.10 8.89 0.56
CA PRO A 29 7.58 9.29 1.88
C PRO A 29 6.57 10.14 2.64
N SER A 30 5.65 10.78 1.92
CA SER A 30 4.60 11.61 2.49
C SER A 30 3.37 11.67 1.58
N ALA A 31 2.22 11.94 2.20
CA ALA A 31 0.97 12.22 1.50
C ALA A 31 0.14 13.24 2.29
N GLU A 32 -0.69 13.99 1.60
CA GLU A 32 -1.64 14.89 2.24
C GLU A 32 -3.00 14.77 1.56
N VAL A 33 -4.04 14.63 2.39
CA VAL A 33 -5.44 14.64 1.95
C VAL A 33 -6.14 15.80 2.65
N ARG A 34 -6.68 16.72 1.88
CA ARG A 34 -7.32 17.93 2.38
C ARG A 34 -8.81 17.93 2.08
N ASN A 35 -9.56 18.66 2.90
CA ASN A 35 -10.97 18.95 2.68
C ASN A 35 -11.87 17.72 2.53
N ILE A 36 -11.60 16.63 3.27
CA ILE A 36 -12.53 15.51 3.37
C ILE A 36 -13.79 16.02 4.10
N ARG A 37 -14.90 16.09 3.38
CA ARG A 37 -16.16 16.55 3.96
C ARG A 37 -16.97 15.39 4.53
N VAL A 38 -17.34 15.47 5.80
CA VAL A 38 -18.25 14.52 6.46
C VAL A 38 -19.35 15.33 7.16
N GLY A 39 -20.51 15.39 6.54
CA GLY A 39 -21.58 16.28 6.98
C GLY A 39 -21.13 17.75 6.96
N ARG A 40 -21.06 18.36 8.14
CA ARG A 40 -20.60 19.75 8.31
C ARG A 40 -19.13 19.86 8.72
N ASN A 41 -18.44 18.75 8.89
CA ASN A 41 -17.02 18.74 9.23
C ASN A 41 -16.16 18.68 7.96
N ARG A 42 -15.00 19.35 8.03
CA ARG A 42 -13.91 19.23 7.07
C ARG A 42 -12.67 18.71 7.80
N ILE A 43 -12.06 17.69 7.23
CA ILE A 43 -10.89 17.05 7.82
C ILE A 43 -9.73 17.18 6.86
N SER A 44 -8.54 17.32 7.41
CA SER A 44 -7.29 17.09 6.70
C SER A 44 -6.49 16.00 7.39
N MET A 45 -5.73 15.26 6.60
CA MET A 45 -4.79 14.25 7.08
C MET A 45 -3.47 14.41 6.37
N THR A 46 -2.37 14.32 7.11
CA THR A 46 -1.02 14.21 6.56
C THR A 46 -0.39 12.89 6.99
N MET A 47 0.32 12.24 6.09
CA MET A 47 1.14 11.07 6.35
C MET A 47 2.61 11.42 6.15
N LYS A 48 3.47 10.97 7.07
CA LYS A 48 4.93 10.92 6.89
C LYS A 48 5.41 9.51 7.19
N ARG A 49 6.22 8.97 6.28
CA ARG A 49 6.82 7.65 6.41
C ARG A 49 8.33 7.79 6.51
N GLU A 50 8.87 7.25 7.56
CA GLU A 50 10.30 7.07 7.79
C GLU A 50 10.60 5.57 7.86
N LYS A 51 11.88 5.18 7.91
CA LYS A 51 12.32 3.78 7.80
C LYS A 51 11.46 2.78 8.62
N ASN A 52 11.21 3.07 9.89
CA ASN A 52 10.51 2.17 10.83
C ASN A 52 9.31 2.83 11.51
N ILE A 53 8.89 3.98 11.03
CA ILE A 53 7.79 4.75 11.63
C ILE A 53 6.94 5.36 10.53
N THR A 54 5.62 5.20 10.64
CA THR A 54 4.67 5.96 9.84
C THR A 54 3.78 6.76 10.78
N VAL A 55 3.69 8.06 10.53
CA VAL A 55 2.93 9.01 11.33
C VAL A 55 1.80 9.60 10.50
N PHE A 56 0.58 9.49 11.00
CA PHE A 56 -0.60 10.14 10.43
C PHE A 56 -1.08 11.24 11.38
N ARG A 57 -1.30 12.44 10.86
CA ARG A 57 -1.83 13.56 11.64
C ARG A 57 -3.18 13.97 11.07
N PHE A 58 -4.19 13.93 11.90
CA PHE A 58 -5.56 14.31 11.57
C PHE A 58 -5.88 15.65 12.18
N ARG A 59 -6.55 16.51 11.43
CA ARG A 59 -7.10 17.80 11.92
C ARG A 59 -8.56 17.91 11.50
N ASN A 60 -9.42 18.21 12.44
CA ASN A 60 -10.74 18.70 12.16
C ASN A 60 -10.67 20.23 12.00
N LEU A 61 -11.12 20.74 10.89
CA LEU A 61 -11.10 22.17 10.58
C LEU A 61 -12.36 22.89 11.08
N ASP A 62 -13.31 22.12 11.58
CA ASP A 62 -14.57 22.61 12.14
C ASP A 62 -14.71 22.14 13.60
N SER A 63 -15.63 22.73 14.36
CA SER A 63 -15.72 22.58 15.82
C SER A 63 -16.60 21.41 16.30
N ARG A 64 -17.00 20.50 15.44
CA ARG A 64 -17.86 19.36 15.81
C ARG A 64 -17.05 18.09 15.95
N GLN A 65 -17.24 17.42 17.08
CA GLN A 65 -16.66 16.11 17.32
C GLN A 65 -17.12 15.08 16.29
N MET A 66 -16.21 14.23 15.84
CA MET A 66 -16.54 13.10 14.99
C MET A 66 -15.77 11.84 15.40
N LYS A 67 -16.32 10.68 15.08
CA LYS A 67 -15.66 9.40 15.25
C LYS A 67 -14.90 9.03 13.97
N VAL A 68 -13.63 8.64 14.12
CA VAL A 68 -12.80 8.17 13.03
C VAL A 68 -12.39 6.72 13.29
N THR A 69 -12.70 5.84 12.34
CA THR A 69 -12.19 4.47 12.26
C THR A 69 -11.10 4.48 11.18
N PHE A 70 -9.86 4.25 11.59
CA PHE A 70 -8.69 4.37 10.73
C PHE A 70 -7.94 3.04 10.62
N GLN A 71 -7.72 2.59 9.37
CA GLN A 71 -7.04 1.34 9.05
C GLN A 71 -6.14 1.57 7.82
N PRO A 72 -4.89 2.07 8.00
CA PRO A 72 -3.98 2.28 6.89
C PRO A 72 -3.42 0.96 6.36
N TRP A 73 -3.15 0.92 5.06
CA TRP A 73 -2.49 -0.21 4.45
C TRP A 73 -0.98 -0.23 4.77
N PHE A 74 -0.45 -1.44 4.92
CA PHE A 74 0.98 -1.72 5.05
C PHE A 74 1.39 -2.84 4.09
N PRO A 75 2.67 -2.90 3.65
CA PRO A 75 3.22 -4.01 2.88
C PRO A 75 3.00 -5.37 3.56
N LEU A 76 2.84 -6.44 2.78
CA LEU A 76 2.73 -7.80 3.30
C LEU A 76 3.99 -8.21 4.09
N GLY A 77 3.83 -8.98 5.14
CA GLY A 77 4.93 -9.36 6.03
C GLY A 77 5.45 -8.23 6.94
N THR A 78 4.77 -7.07 6.97
CA THR A 78 5.12 -6.01 7.92
C THR A 78 4.81 -6.43 9.35
N ALA A 79 5.78 -6.31 10.23
CA ALA A 79 5.58 -6.47 11.68
C ALA A 79 5.38 -5.10 12.32
N VAL A 80 4.18 -4.83 12.84
CA VAL A 80 3.85 -3.61 13.58
C VAL A 80 4.10 -3.85 15.06
N SER A 81 5.16 -3.25 15.61
CA SER A 81 5.55 -3.45 17.02
C SER A 81 4.75 -2.59 17.99
N GLN A 82 4.26 -1.44 17.55
CA GLN A 82 3.49 -0.53 18.40
C GLN A 82 2.59 0.41 17.58
N ILE A 83 1.40 0.66 18.12
CA ILE A 83 0.48 1.67 17.61
C ILE A 83 0.14 2.62 18.74
N LYS A 84 0.27 3.93 18.48
CA LYS A 84 -0.12 4.99 19.41
C LYS A 84 -1.18 5.88 18.76
N VAL A 85 -2.16 6.29 19.56
CA VAL A 85 -3.11 7.36 19.24
C VAL A 85 -2.90 8.48 20.26
N GLY A 86 -2.35 9.59 19.80
CA GLY A 86 -1.78 10.60 20.71
C GLY A 86 -0.65 10.00 21.54
N ASN A 87 -0.79 10.05 22.86
CA ASN A 87 0.17 9.45 23.81
C ASN A 87 -0.20 8.03 24.25
N GLU A 88 -1.37 7.54 23.87
CA GLU A 88 -1.91 6.25 24.31
C GLU A 88 -1.48 5.12 23.39
N VAL A 89 -0.97 4.03 23.95
CA VAL A 89 -0.65 2.79 23.23
C VAL A 89 -1.94 1.96 23.06
N ARG A 90 -2.32 1.69 21.82
CA ARG A 90 -3.55 0.96 21.46
C ARG A 90 -3.30 -0.50 21.11
N ALA A 91 -2.16 -0.82 20.48
CA ALA A 91 -1.81 -2.20 20.14
C ALA A 91 -0.30 -2.37 20.08
N ARG A 92 0.13 -3.65 20.21
CA ARG A 92 1.52 -4.08 20.11
C ARG A 92 1.61 -5.42 19.40
N ASN A 93 2.70 -5.63 18.65
CA ASN A 93 3.08 -6.90 18.04
C ASN A 93 1.99 -7.49 17.11
N VAL A 94 1.62 -6.75 16.07
CA VAL A 94 0.72 -7.22 15.02
C VAL A 94 1.55 -7.56 13.79
N SER A 95 1.38 -8.77 13.25
CA SER A 95 1.92 -9.17 11.95
C SER A 95 0.86 -8.98 10.87
N ILE A 96 1.28 -8.49 9.71
CA ILE A 96 0.39 -8.28 8.56
C ILE A 96 0.67 -9.37 7.53
N GLU A 97 -0.14 -10.42 7.54
CA GLU A 97 -0.03 -11.54 6.61
C GLU A 97 -0.94 -11.36 5.40
N GLN A 98 -2.03 -10.62 5.59
CA GLN A 98 -2.99 -10.28 4.53
C GLN A 98 -3.29 -8.77 4.57
N PHE A 99 -3.80 -8.23 3.47
CA PHE A 99 -4.17 -6.81 3.38
C PHE A 99 -5.26 -6.39 4.37
N THR A 100 -6.07 -7.34 4.84
CA THR A 100 -7.13 -7.12 5.83
C THR A 100 -6.63 -7.04 7.26
N ASP A 101 -5.39 -7.49 7.54
CA ASP A 101 -4.84 -7.59 8.90
C ASP A 101 -4.30 -6.26 9.43
N ALA A 102 -4.33 -5.21 8.60
CA ALA A 102 -3.89 -3.89 9.04
C ALA A 102 -4.70 -3.45 10.27
N PRO A 103 -4.02 -3.13 11.38
CA PRO A 103 -4.69 -2.88 12.64
C PRO A 103 -5.56 -1.61 12.56
N THR A 104 -6.83 -1.77 12.92
CA THR A 104 -7.81 -0.70 13.00
C THR A 104 -7.67 0.04 14.32
N VAL A 105 -7.67 1.37 14.27
CA VAL A 105 -7.76 2.23 15.45
C VAL A 105 -8.97 3.14 15.35
N GLU A 106 -9.63 3.37 16.48
CA GLU A 106 -10.74 4.29 16.61
C GLU A 106 -10.36 5.44 17.53
N PHE A 107 -10.75 6.64 17.15
CA PHE A 107 -10.54 7.84 17.96
C PHE A 107 -11.59 8.91 17.69
N SER A 108 -11.73 9.80 18.65
CA SER A 108 -12.56 10.99 18.54
C SER A 108 -11.71 12.14 17.99
N LEU A 109 -12.19 12.80 16.95
CA LEU A 109 -11.50 13.90 16.30
C LEU A 109 -12.26 15.22 16.53
N LEU A 110 -11.94 15.91 17.61
CA LEU A 110 -12.30 17.29 17.89
C LEU A 110 -11.06 18.18 17.85
N LYS A 111 -9.99 17.73 18.52
CA LYS A 111 -8.66 18.33 18.50
C LYS A 111 -7.75 17.54 17.54
N PRO A 112 -6.62 18.09 17.09
CA PRO A 112 -5.67 17.34 16.28
C PRO A 112 -5.24 16.04 16.96
N VAL A 113 -5.26 14.93 16.19
CA VAL A 113 -4.89 13.60 16.65
C VAL A 113 -3.72 13.10 15.79
N THR A 114 -2.71 12.55 16.45
CA THR A 114 -1.58 11.88 15.78
C THR A 114 -1.69 10.38 16.02
N VAL A 115 -1.66 9.59 14.93
CA VAL A 115 -1.57 8.13 14.99
C VAL A 115 -0.18 7.73 14.50
N THR A 116 0.54 6.97 15.31
CA THR A 116 1.91 6.55 15.01
C THR A 116 2.00 5.03 14.99
N TYR A 117 2.51 4.49 13.89
CA TYR A 117 2.83 3.08 13.73
C TYR A 117 4.35 2.91 13.76
N ARG A 118 4.86 2.08 14.70
CA ARG A 118 6.24 1.58 14.66
C ARG A 118 6.22 0.21 14.01
N HIS A 119 6.95 0.05 12.92
CA HIS A 119 6.90 -1.17 12.11
C HIS A 119 8.28 -1.51 11.55
N ARG A 120 8.43 -2.73 11.06
CA ARG A 120 9.62 -3.20 10.37
C ARG A 120 9.27 -4.20 9.29
N GLY A 121 10.15 -4.32 8.31
CA GLY A 121 10.00 -5.28 7.22
C GLY A 121 8.86 -4.95 6.28
N GLY A 122 8.46 -5.93 5.52
CA GLY A 122 7.38 -5.88 4.55
C GLY A 122 7.86 -5.97 3.11
N LEU A 123 6.99 -6.53 2.30
CA LEU A 123 7.17 -6.76 0.87
C LEU A 123 6.09 -5.99 0.11
N ALA A 124 6.44 -5.27 -0.92
CA ALA A 124 5.48 -4.53 -1.74
C ALA A 124 5.93 -4.47 -3.21
N VAL A 125 4.96 -4.49 -4.10
CA VAL A 125 5.16 -4.19 -5.51
C VAL A 125 5.04 -2.68 -5.73
N VAL A 126 5.94 -2.13 -6.54
CA VAL A 126 5.74 -0.80 -7.11
C VAL A 126 4.99 -0.99 -8.43
N PRO A 127 3.71 -0.60 -8.52
CA PRO A 127 2.94 -0.81 -9.73
C PRO A 127 3.63 -0.19 -10.94
N PRO A 128 3.79 -0.93 -12.04
CA PRO A 128 4.40 -0.38 -13.24
C PRO A 128 3.52 0.76 -13.78
N VAL A 129 4.16 1.87 -14.14
CA VAL A 129 3.49 3.01 -14.75
C VAL A 129 3.56 2.86 -16.26
N PRO A 130 2.45 2.60 -16.95
CA PRO A 130 2.46 2.52 -18.41
C PRO A 130 2.76 3.90 -19.00
N HIS A 131 3.66 3.95 -19.97
CA HIS A 131 3.91 5.14 -20.77
C HIS A 131 3.16 5.01 -22.10
N PRO A 132 1.93 5.51 -22.21
CA PRO A 132 1.17 5.41 -23.44
C PRO A 132 1.83 6.23 -24.56
N VAL A 133 2.05 5.59 -25.69
CA VAL A 133 2.49 6.27 -26.91
C VAL A 133 1.27 6.46 -27.80
N PRO A 134 0.99 7.67 -28.32
CA PRO A 134 -0.13 7.89 -29.20
C PRO A 134 -0.11 6.94 -30.39
N GLN A 135 -1.28 6.37 -30.75
CA GLN A 135 -1.47 5.44 -31.87
C GLN A 135 -0.77 4.07 -31.75
N GLN A 136 -0.17 3.76 -30.60
CA GLN A 136 0.36 2.41 -30.33
C GLN A 136 -0.57 1.62 -29.42
N GLU A 137 -0.69 0.33 -29.68
CA GLU A 137 -1.33 -0.57 -28.73
C GLU A 137 -0.52 -0.63 -27.43
N SER A 138 -1.22 -0.66 -26.31
CA SER A 138 -0.57 -0.81 -25.02
C SER A 138 0.18 -2.14 -24.97
N SER A 139 1.47 -2.09 -24.61
CA SER A 139 2.28 -3.25 -24.26
C SER A 139 2.68 -3.22 -22.78
N GLY A 140 2.07 -2.33 -21.99
CA GLY A 140 2.43 -2.12 -20.58
C GLY A 140 2.13 -3.34 -19.71
N LEU A 141 3.01 -3.60 -18.76
CA LEU A 141 2.79 -4.61 -17.73
C LEU A 141 1.65 -4.17 -16.81
N ARG A 142 0.77 -5.10 -16.45
CA ARG A 142 -0.31 -4.90 -15.49
C ARG A 142 -0.03 -5.73 -14.25
N PHE A 143 -0.03 -5.11 -13.10
CA PHE A 143 -0.03 -5.82 -11.83
C PHE A 143 -1.47 -6.23 -11.48
N ILE A 144 -1.70 -7.51 -11.20
CA ILE A 144 -3.02 -8.07 -10.97
C ILE A 144 -3.25 -8.36 -9.49
N ASP A 145 -2.31 -9.09 -8.85
CA ASP A 145 -2.49 -9.56 -7.49
C ASP A 145 -1.17 -9.94 -6.82
N GLU A 146 -1.14 -9.89 -5.50
CA GLU A 146 -0.08 -10.43 -4.67
C GLU A 146 -0.61 -11.12 -3.43
N ARG A 147 0.07 -12.19 -3.00
CA ARG A 147 -0.26 -12.89 -1.76
C ARG A 147 0.97 -13.55 -1.14
N LEU A 148 0.93 -13.71 0.17
CA LEU A 148 1.86 -14.60 0.89
C LEU A 148 1.21 -15.97 1.06
N ASP A 149 1.97 -17.02 0.75
CA ASP A 149 1.61 -18.42 0.97
C ASP A 149 2.81 -19.11 1.64
N GLY A 150 2.75 -19.16 2.95
CA GLY A 150 3.88 -19.57 3.76
C GLY A 150 5.10 -18.67 3.56
N ARG A 151 6.16 -19.23 2.99
CA ARG A 151 7.40 -18.51 2.63
C ARG A 151 7.44 -18.04 1.18
N ASN A 152 6.36 -18.18 0.44
CA ASN A 152 6.29 -17.79 -0.95
C ASN A 152 5.50 -16.49 -1.08
N TRP A 153 6.12 -15.45 -1.59
CA TRP A 153 5.44 -14.27 -2.06
C TRP A 153 5.11 -14.44 -3.53
N ILE A 154 3.83 -14.62 -3.83
CA ILE A 154 3.32 -14.95 -5.16
C ILE A 154 2.78 -13.67 -5.78
N LEU A 155 3.33 -13.30 -6.95
CA LEU A 155 2.95 -12.14 -7.71
C LEU A 155 2.28 -12.59 -9.01
N SER A 156 1.14 -12.01 -9.34
CA SER A 156 0.45 -12.22 -10.61
C SER A 156 0.51 -10.93 -11.42
N VAL A 157 1.07 -11.02 -12.61
CA VAL A 157 1.14 -9.92 -13.57
C VAL A 157 0.55 -10.34 -14.90
N GLU A 158 0.19 -9.38 -15.71
CA GLU A 158 -0.29 -9.58 -17.06
C GLU A 158 0.50 -8.69 -18.03
N GLY A 159 0.98 -9.25 -19.11
CA GLY A 159 1.70 -8.52 -20.14
C GLY A 159 1.58 -9.16 -21.50
N LYS A 160 2.01 -8.47 -22.52
CA LYS A 160 1.93 -8.91 -23.92
C LYS A 160 3.02 -9.94 -24.20
N GLU A 161 2.67 -11.03 -24.86
CA GLU A 161 3.62 -12.08 -25.27
C GLU A 161 4.75 -11.52 -26.13
N GLY A 162 5.94 -12.08 -25.98
CA GLY A 162 7.15 -11.70 -26.70
C GLY A 162 7.86 -10.46 -26.17
N PHE A 163 7.31 -9.81 -25.12
CA PHE A 163 7.91 -8.61 -24.54
C PHE A 163 8.70 -8.93 -23.27
N ASN A 164 9.79 -8.16 -23.07
CA ASN A 164 10.55 -8.14 -21.84
C ASN A 164 9.98 -7.08 -20.90
N TYR A 165 9.87 -7.43 -19.63
CA TYR A 165 9.36 -6.55 -18.60
C TYR A 165 10.32 -6.41 -17.45
N GLU A 166 10.25 -5.28 -16.77
CA GLU A 166 10.87 -5.04 -15.49
C GLU A 166 9.79 -4.72 -14.46
N LEU A 167 9.92 -5.31 -13.26
CA LEU A 167 9.03 -5.06 -12.14
C LEU A 167 9.86 -4.65 -10.92
N GLU A 168 9.58 -3.48 -10.37
CA GLU A 168 10.21 -3.00 -9.15
C GLU A 168 9.46 -3.53 -7.92
N LEU A 169 10.21 -4.15 -7.02
CA LEU A 169 9.75 -4.62 -5.72
C LEU A 169 10.40 -3.79 -4.60
N ARG A 170 9.77 -3.79 -3.44
CA ARG A 170 10.32 -3.29 -2.19
C ARG A 170 10.42 -4.44 -1.19
N ASP A 171 11.62 -4.79 -0.82
CA ASP A 171 11.92 -5.77 0.23
C ASP A 171 12.57 -5.07 1.42
N TYR A 172 11.74 -4.60 2.34
CA TYR A 172 12.20 -3.91 3.55
C TYR A 172 12.74 -4.88 4.62
N SER A 173 12.62 -6.18 4.38
CA SER A 173 13.06 -7.24 5.28
C SER A 173 14.37 -7.88 4.86
N SER A 174 14.81 -7.65 3.61
CA SER A 174 15.85 -8.44 2.95
C SER A 174 15.52 -9.94 3.00
N ALA A 175 14.26 -10.26 2.77
CA ALA A 175 13.70 -11.58 2.95
C ALA A 175 13.79 -12.43 1.67
N ILE A 176 13.78 -11.80 0.48
CA ILE A 176 13.80 -12.51 -0.82
C ILE A 176 15.12 -13.22 -0.99
N LYS A 177 15.07 -14.55 -1.09
CA LYS A 177 16.24 -15.42 -1.28
C LYS A 177 16.38 -15.91 -2.71
N THR A 178 15.28 -16.35 -3.29
CA THR A 178 15.23 -16.86 -4.66
C THR A 178 13.96 -16.38 -5.37
N VAL A 179 14.05 -16.31 -6.68
CA VAL A 179 12.93 -15.91 -7.54
C VAL A 179 12.74 -16.96 -8.62
N GLN A 180 11.52 -17.39 -8.85
CA GLN A 180 11.14 -18.30 -9.93
C GLN A 180 10.34 -17.55 -10.99
N ARG A 181 10.59 -17.88 -12.26
CA ARG A 181 9.96 -17.28 -13.46
C ARG A 181 10.28 -15.80 -13.68
N ALA A 182 11.33 -15.31 -13.03
CA ALA A 182 11.96 -14.01 -13.28
C ALA A 182 13.40 -14.07 -12.79
N ASN A 183 14.22 -13.10 -13.19
CA ASN A 183 15.58 -12.93 -12.73
C ASN A 183 15.71 -11.64 -11.94
N ILE A 184 16.51 -11.61 -10.90
CA ILE A 184 16.88 -10.36 -10.24
C ILE A 184 17.89 -9.66 -11.15
N SER A 185 17.50 -8.57 -11.79
CA SER A 185 18.34 -7.78 -12.69
C SER A 185 19.23 -6.82 -11.92
N HIS A 186 18.70 -6.25 -10.84
CA HIS A 186 19.39 -5.26 -10.01
C HIS A 186 18.81 -5.22 -8.60
N GLN A 187 19.65 -4.88 -7.61
CA GLN A 187 19.22 -4.65 -6.23
C GLN A 187 19.97 -3.47 -5.62
N GLU A 188 19.22 -2.54 -5.02
CA GLU A 188 19.76 -1.35 -4.35
C GLU A 188 19.01 -1.10 -3.04
N GLY A 189 19.62 -1.46 -1.92
CA GLY A 189 18.97 -1.42 -0.62
C GLY A 189 17.66 -2.23 -0.61
N PRO A 190 16.51 -1.63 -0.29
CA PRO A 190 15.24 -2.35 -0.31
C PRO A 190 14.61 -2.49 -1.70
N LYS A 191 15.19 -1.90 -2.74
CA LYS A 191 14.70 -2.00 -4.12
C LYS A 191 15.24 -3.26 -4.76
N VAL A 192 14.36 -4.07 -5.30
CA VAL A 192 14.67 -5.27 -6.08
C VAL A 192 14.00 -5.16 -7.43
N PHE A 193 14.75 -5.26 -8.51
CA PHE A 193 14.23 -5.20 -9.86
C PHE A 193 14.24 -6.61 -10.45
N LEU A 194 13.07 -7.04 -10.89
CA LEU A 194 12.90 -8.33 -11.56
C LEU A 194 12.76 -8.12 -13.05
N SER A 195 13.53 -8.85 -13.83
CA SER A 195 13.40 -8.93 -15.29
C SER A 195 12.85 -10.29 -15.71
N PHE A 196 11.91 -10.30 -16.66
CA PHE A 196 11.31 -11.51 -17.19
C PHE A 196 10.69 -11.26 -18.58
N THR A 197 10.52 -12.36 -19.32
CA THR A 197 9.84 -12.35 -20.61
C THR A 197 8.56 -13.15 -20.49
N ILE A 198 7.48 -12.63 -21.04
CA ILE A 198 6.24 -13.39 -21.18
C ILE A 198 6.31 -14.16 -22.50
N GLY A 199 6.40 -15.49 -22.39
CA GLY A 199 6.54 -16.38 -23.54
C GLY A 199 5.32 -16.34 -24.44
N GLY A 200 5.54 -16.64 -25.75
CA GLY A 200 4.50 -16.68 -26.79
C GLY A 200 4.86 -15.76 -27.96
N THR A 201 4.12 -15.89 -29.05
CA THR A 201 4.37 -15.16 -30.31
C THR A 201 3.13 -14.47 -30.86
N THR A 202 1.99 -14.64 -30.21
CA THR A 202 0.70 -14.14 -30.71
C THR A 202 0.47 -12.66 -30.39
N GLY A 203 1.28 -12.08 -29.51
CA GLY A 203 1.13 -10.68 -29.07
C GLY A 203 -0.11 -10.43 -28.23
N VAL A 204 -0.73 -11.47 -27.68
CA VAL A 204 -1.88 -11.40 -26.78
C VAL A 204 -1.39 -11.17 -25.35
N TYR A 205 -2.19 -10.51 -24.52
CA TYR A 205 -1.91 -10.39 -23.09
C TYR A 205 -2.08 -11.73 -22.40
N GLN A 206 -1.06 -12.11 -21.63
CA GLN A 206 -1.06 -13.35 -20.85
C GLN A 206 -0.68 -13.11 -19.39
N LYS A 207 -1.28 -13.93 -18.52
CA LYS A 207 -0.94 -13.94 -17.10
C LYS A 207 0.40 -14.64 -16.89
N HIS A 208 1.26 -14.00 -16.10
CA HIS A 208 2.53 -14.54 -15.67
C HIS A 208 2.59 -14.51 -14.13
N VAL A 209 3.05 -15.60 -13.54
CA VAL A 209 3.13 -15.76 -12.08
C VAL A 209 4.60 -15.85 -11.68
N ILE A 210 5.02 -14.94 -10.80
CA ILE A 210 6.37 -14.91 -10.24
C ILE A 210 6.27 -15.38 -8.78
N VAL A 211 7.21 -16.22 -8.35
CA VAL A 211 7.29 -16.69 -6.96
C VAL A 211 8.61 -16.27 -6.36
N CYS A 212 8.54 -15.42 -5.33
CA CYS A 212 9.69 -15.02 -4.53
C CYS A 212 9.68 -15.83 -3.23
N GLN A 213 10.73 -16.63 -2.98
CA GLN A 213 10.92 -17.32 -1.70
C GLN A 213 11.54 -16.36 -0.69
N THR A 214 10.93 -16.26 0.49
CA THR A 214 11.36 -15.40 1.60
C THR A 214 11.91 -16.17 2.81
#